data_40fe5a4e5633fcbb74533f8b99c8aa29
#
_entry.id   40fe5a4e5633fcbb74533f8b99c8aa29
#
_cell.length_a   1.000
_cell.length_b   1.000
_cell.length_c   1.000
_cell.angle_alpha   90.00
_cell.angle_beta   90.00
_cell.angle_gamma   90.00
#
_symmetry.space_group_name_H-M   'P 1'
#
loop_
_entity.id
_entity.type
_entity.pdbx_description
1 polymer ?
#
loop_
_entity_poly.entity_id
_entity_poly.type
_entity_poly.pdbx_seq_one_letter_code
_entity_poly.pdbx_strand_id
1 'polypeptide(L)'
;MVNREQLREICDKYGLDSKKIIKNNENVIEKADYTSICYVLDYLKDTLKITSNNIEKCPSILYLNVGAIKENWRFLNEQKIHMNDVETCLHILSTEPKQLKETYKYVSDENRYGKKYIEQITSILSVPVERIQEIEERCPELTKNNVLSAAISRRTIQEIEEIIKVCKENGIEATRNVFMRSAKEIEEIIKVCKENG
;
A
#
# COMPACT_ATOMS: atom_id res chain seq x y z
N MET A 1 8.13 25.22 8.13
CA MET A 1 7.02 24.34 8.59
C MET A 1 5.72 24.96 8.09
N VAL A 2 4.85 24.15 7.53
CA VAL A 2 3.54 24.59 7.00
C VAL A 2 2.55 24.64 8.14
N ASN A 3 1.85 25.79 8.30
CA ASN A 3 0.71 25.88 9.20
C ASN A 3 -0.60 25.47 8.49
N ARG A 4 -1.70 25.32 9.24
CA ARG A 4 -3.01 24.88 8.68
C ARG A 4 -3.56 25.84 7.63
N GLU A 5 -3.29 27.13 7.73
CA GLU A 5 -3.76 28.14 6.78
C GLU A 5 -3.01 28.01 5.45
N GLN A 6 -1.68 27.93 5.50
CA GLN A 6 -0.84 27.69 4.34
C GLN A 6 -1.18 26.36 3.62
N LEU A 7 -1.52 25.31 4.39
CA LEU A 7 -1.95 24.04 3.77
C LEU A 7 -3.30 24.19 3.05
N ARG A 8 -4.24 24.99 3.59
CA ARG A 8 -5.49 25.30 2.91
C ARG A 8 -5.23 26.05 1.60
N GLU A 9 -4.38 27.07 1.62
CA GLU A 9 -3.98 27.80 0.41
C GLU A 9 -3.40 26.88 -0.67
N ILE A 10 -2.52 25.94 -0.26
CA ILE A 10 -1.99 24.93 -1.19
C ILE A 10 -3.14 24.07 -1.73
N CYS A 11 -3.99 23.53 -0.87
CA CYS A 11 -5.11 22.69 -1.29
C CYS A 11 -6.03 23.42 -2.28
N ASP A 12 -6.38 24.67 -2.00
CA ASP A 12 -7.21 25.50 -2.88
C ASP A 12 -6.53 25.72 -4.23
N LYS A 13 -5.23 26.07 -4.23
CA LYS A 13 -4.44 26.25 -5.46
C LYS A 13 -4.44 25.00 -6.34
N TYR A 14 -4.33 23.81 -5.76
CA TYR A 14 -4.22 22.55 -6.50
C TYR A 14 -5.54 21.78 -6.61
N GLY A 15 -6.66 22.35 -6.14
CA GLY A 15 -7.99 21.73 -6.20
C GLY A 15 -8.08 20.45 -5.37
N LEU A 16 -7.56 20.48 -4.13
CA LEU A 16 -7.57 19.39 -3.16
C LEU A 16 -8.53 19.71 -2.01
N ASP A 17 -9.19 18.70 -1.44
CA ASP A 17 -9.97 18.84 -0.22
C ASP A 17 -9.05 18.88 1.01
N SER A 18 -8.88 20.08 1.57
CA SER A 18 -8.02 20.30 2.74
C SER A 18 -8.44 19.49 3.97
N LYS A 19 -9.75 19.19 4.14
CA LYS A 19 -10.25 18.39 5.27
C LYS A 19 -9.77 16.95 5.16
N LYS A 20 -9.76 16.38 3.96
CA LYS A 20 -9.25 15.01 3.71
C LYS A 20 -7.75 14.93 3.92
N ILE A 21 -7.02 15.95 3.45
CA ILE A 21 -5.55 16.00 3.61
C ILE A 21 -5.17 16.11 5.09
N ILE A 22 -5.86 16.96 5.87
CA ILE A 22 -5.55 17.22 7.27
C ILE A 22 -5.92 16.04 8.16
N LYS A 23 -7.13 15.47 7.98
CA LYS A 23 -7.72 14.48 8.89
C LYS A 23 -6.80 13.29 9.22
N ASN A 24 -5.99 12.86 8.27
CA ASN A 24 -5.16 11.67 8.41
C ASN A 24 -3.67 11.97 8.65
N ASN A 25 -3.28 13.26 8.77
CA ASN A 25 -1.87 13.66 8.75
C ASN A 25 -1.52 14.81 9.69
N GLU A 26 -2.28 15.04 10.77
CA GLU A 26 -2.07 16.17 11.69
C GLU A 26 -0.62 16.22 12.23
N ASN A 27 -0.04 15.08 12.58
CA ASN A 27 1.32 15.00 13.13
C ASN A 27 2.44 15.17 12.08
N VAL A 28 2.12 15.10 10.79
CA VAL A 28 3.10 15.17 9.68
C VAL A 28 3.13 16.58 9.09
N ILE A 29 2.02 17.30 9.15
CA ILE A 29 1.86 18.67 8.63
C ILE A 29 2.90 19.62 9.26
N GLU A 30 3.14 19.49 10.55
CA GLU A 30 4.09 20.34 11.29
C GLU A 30 5.54 20.17 10.85
N LYS A 31 5.87 19.10 10.15
CA LYS A 31 7.24 18.78 9.67
C LYS A 31 7.46 19.12 8.21
N ALA A 32 6.41 19.40 7.46
CA ALA A 32 6.50 19.64 6.03
C ALA A 32 6.84 21.11 5.72
N ASP A 33 7.57 21.32 4.62
CA ASP A 33 7.85 22.63 4.08
C ASP A 33 6.89 22.98 2.94
N TYR A 34 6.41 24.23 2.90
CA TYR A 34 5.46 24.73 1.89
C TYR A 34 5.96 24.46 0.46
N THR A 35 7.21 24.85 0.22
CA THR A 35 7.84 24.73 -1.10
C THR A 35 7.96 23.27 -1.52
N SER A 36 8.33 22.40 -0.59
CA SER A 36 8.44 20.96 -0.84
C SER A 36 7.10 20.33 -1.24
N ILE A 37 5.99 20.68 -0.56
CA ILE A 37 4.65 20.20 -0.91
C ILE A 37 4.27 20.66 -2.32
N CYS A 38 4.52 21.93 -2.66
CA CYS A 38 4.25 22.44 -4.00
C CYS A 38 5.04 21.68 -5.08
N TYR A 39 6.33 21.42 -4.87
CA TYR A 39 7.14 20.64 -5.81
C TYR A 39 6.62 19.21 -6.00
N VAL A 40 6.16 18.55 -4.93
CA VAL A 40 5.54 17.24 -5.04
C VAL A 40 4.26 17.32 -5.85
N LEU A 41 3.39 18.28 -5.58
CA LEU A 41 2.12 18.47 -6.30
C LEU A 41 2.33 18.77 -7.78
N ASP A 42 3.26 19.69 -8.11
CA ASP A 42 3.62 19.99 -9.49
C ASP A 42 4.10 18.72 -10.21
N TYR A 43 4.97 17.92 -9.58
CA TYR A 43 5.45 16.68 -10.16
C TYR A 43 4.33 15.64 -10.37
N LEU A 44 3.49 15.44 -9.36
CA LEU A 44 2.39 14.48 -9.44
C LEU A 44 1.35 14.88 -10.49
N LYS A 45 0.96 16.17 -10.56
CA LYS A 45 -0.09 16.65 -11.46
C LYS A 45 0.43 16.92 -12.87
N ASP A 46 1.58 17.58 -13.01
CA ASP A 46 2.08 18.04 -14.31
C ASP A 46 2.88 16.95 -15.03
N THR A 47 3.66 16.16 -14.30
CA THR A 47 4.50 15.11 -14.90
C THR A 47 3.79 13.75 -14.92
N LEU A 48 3.26 13.30 -13.76
CA LEU A 48 2.64 11.98 -13.66
C LEU A 48 1.14 11.99 -14.01
N LYS A 49 0.53 13.17 -14.21
CA LYS A 49 -0.89 13.36 -14.55
C LYS A 49 -1.86 12.73 -13.52
N ILE A 50 -1.46 12.71 -12.24
CA ILE A 50 -2.27 12.17 -11.17
C ILE A 50 -3.33 13.18 -10.76
N THR A 51 -4.59 12.72 -10.64
CA THR A 51 -5.72 13.58 -10.28
C THR A 51 -5.74 13.94 -8.79
N SER A 52 -6.38 15.07 -8.46
CA SER A 52 -6.57 15.50 -7.06
C SER A 52 -7.24 14.43 -6.19
N ASN A 53 -8.28 13.78 -6.70
CA ASN A 53 -8.99 12.72 -5.98
C ASN A 53 -8.08 11.52 -5.61
N ASN A 54 -7.12 11.18 -6.46
CA ASN A 54 -6.16 10.11 -6.16
C ASN A 54 -5.14 10.56 -5.12
N ILE A 55 -4.67 11.82 -5.17
CA ILE A 55 -3.76 12.37 -4.16
C ILE A 55 -4.45 12.41 -2.79
N GLU A 56 -5.73 12.76 -2.72
CA GLU A 56 -6.52 12.79 -1.48
C GLU A 56 -6.68 11.40 -0.82
N LYS A 57 -6.58 10.32 -1.59
CA LYS A 57 -6.59 8.94 -1.06
C LYS A 57 -5.25 8.52 -0.43
N CYS A 58 -4.16 9.12 -0.88
CA CYS A 58 -2.81 8.84 -0.37
C CYS A 58 -2.07 10.14 -0.02
N PRO A 59 -2.58 10.94 0.95
CA PRO A 59 -2.04 12.27 1.23
C PRO A 59 -0.63 12.26 1.83
N SER A 60 -0.17 11.13 2.37
CA SER A 60 1.19 10.97 2.90
C SER A 60 2.28 11.27 1.87
N ILE A 61 1.99 11.10 0.57
CA ILE A 61 2.95 11.39 -0.50
C ILE A 61 3.37 12.87 -0.54
N LEU A 62 2.52 13.78 -0.07
CA LEU A 62 2.79 15.23 -0.07
C LEU A 62 3.93 15.64 0.87
N TYR A 63 4.26 14.78 1.84
CA TYR A 63 5.27 15.05 2.85
C TYR A 63 6.64 14.42 2.53
N LEU A 64 6.73 13.78 1.38
CA LEU A 64 7.97 13.17 0.93
C LEU A 64 8.84 14.15 0.15
N ASN A 65 10.11 13.82 0.08
CA ASN A 65 11.02 14.50 -0.82
C ASN A 65 10.69 14.13 -2.27
N VAL A 66 10.47 15.13 -3.13
CA VAL A 66 10.19 14.91 -4.55
C VAL A 66 11.28 14.11 -5.25
N GLY A 67 12.53 14.20 -4.78
CA GLY A 67 13.66 13.40 -5.27
C GLY A 67 13.43 11.90 -5.04
N ALA A 68 12.93 11.52 -3.86
CA ALA A 68 12.59 10.12 -3.54
C ALA A 68 11.47 9.59 -4.46
N ILE A 69 10.43 10.40 -4.68
CA ILE A 69 9.32 10.04 -5.60
C ILE A 69 9.86 9.84 -7.04
N LYS A 70 10.72 10.74 -7.52
CA LYS A 70 11.36 10.64 -8.85
C LYS A 70 12.25 9.41 -8.95
N GLU A 71 13.01 9.09 -7.91
CA GLU A 71 13.86 7.91 -7.86
C GLU A 71 13.04 6.63 -7.94
N ASN A 72 11.97 6.54 -7.14
CA ASN A 72 11.05 5.40 -7.17
C ASN A 72 10.40 5.23 -8.54
N TRP A 73 9.89 6.33 -9.12
CA TRP A 73 9.29 6.30 -10.45
C TRP A 73 10.27 5.82 -11.53
N ARG A 74 11.50 6.33 -11.52
CA ARG A 74 12.56 5.90 -12.44
C ARG A 74 12.85 4.41 -12.27
N PHE A 75 13.04 3.95 -11.02
CA PHE A 75 13.30 2.55 -10.72
C PHE A 75 12.19 1.62 -11.25
N LEU A 76 10.92 1.97 -11.01
CA LEU A 76 9.79 1.18 -11.49
C LEU A 76 9.78 1.06 -13.03
N ASN A 77 10.07 2.17 -13.73
CA ASN A 77 10.16 2.15 -15.20
C ASN A 77 11.35 1.32 -15.70
N GLU A 78 12.51 1.43 -15.08
CA GLU A 78 13.70 0.62 -15.42
C GLU A 78 13.44 -0.88 -15.24
N GLN A 79 12.68 -1.25 -14.22
CA GLN A 79 12.26 -2.64 -13.98
C GLN A 79 11.05 -3.08 -14.83
N LYS A 80 10.48 -2.19 -15.65
CA LYS A 80 9.30 -2.41 -16.49
C LYS A 80 8.06 -2.84 -15.68
N ILE A 81 7.91 -2.30 -14.47
CA ILE A 81 6.77 -2.58 -13.61
C ILE A 81 5.62 -1.66 -14.02
N HIS A 82 4.55 -2.27 -14.54
CA HIS A 82 3.34 -1.56 -14.91
C HIS A 82 2.39 -1.44 -13.72
N MET A 83 1.93 -0.21 -13.46
CA MET A 83 0.96 0.07 -12.40
C MET A 83 -0.45 0.06 -13.00
N ASN A 84 -1.24 -0.92 -12.61
CA ASN A 84 -2.62 -1.04 -13.08
C ASN A 84 -3.60 -0.14 -12.30
N ASP A 85 -3.19 0.33 -11.12
CA ASP A 85 -3.98 1.12 -10.21
C ASP A 85 -3.17 2.28 -9.63
N VAL A 86 -3.73 3.49 -9.73
CA VAL A 86 -3.06 4.74 -9.33
C VAL A 86 -2.85 4.81 -7.81
N GLU A 87 -3.77 4.27 -7.02
CA GLU A 87 -3.65 4.26 -5.57
C GLU A 87 -2.47 3.40 -5.12
N THR A 88 -2.36 2.19 -5.66
CA THR A 88 -1.18 1.32 -5.47
C THR A 88 0.11 2.01 -5.93
N CYS A 89 0.08 2.70 -7.08
CA CYS A 89 1.22 3.47 -7.57
C CYS A 89 1.66 4.53 -6.54
N LEU A 90 0.74 5.33 -6.01
CA LEU A 90 1.04 6.35 -5.02
C LEU A 90 1.61 5.75 -3.73
N HIS A 91 1.08 4.62 -3.26
CA HIS A 91 1.62 3.93 -2.09
C HIS A 91 3.06 3.45 -2.32
N ILE A 92 3.37 2.91 -3.49
CA ILE A 92 4.73 2.47 -3.82
C ILE A 92 5.67 3.66 -3.98
N LEU A 93 5.22 4.74 -4.62
CA LEU A 93 5.99 5.98 -4.75
C LEU A 93 6.25 6.63 -3.39
N SER A 94 5.39 6.37 -2.40
CA SER A 94 5.55 6.84 -1.01
C SER A 94 6.51 5.99 -0.18
N THR A 95 7.00 4.88 -0.72
CA THR A 95 7.97 4.01 -0.03
C THR A 95 9.37 4.65 -0.07
N GLU A 96 10.14 4.45 0.98
CA GLU A 96 11.55 4.84 0.99
C GLU A 96 12.31 4.15 -0.17
N PRO A 97 13.10 4.87 -1.01
CA PRO A 97 13.73 4.27 -2.19
C PRO A 97 14.61 3.06 -1.91
N LYS A 98 15.30 3.06 -0.78
CA LYS A 98 16.11 1.92 -0.34
C LYS A 98 15.23 0.71 -0.08
N GLN A 99 14.16 0.88 0.71
CA GLN A 99 13.19 -0.17 1.02
C GLN A 99 12.55 -0.74 -0.25
N LEU A 100 12.11 0.11 -1.18
CA LEU A 100 11.52 -0.33 -2.45
C LEU A 100 12.45 -1.26 -3.23
N LYS A 101 13.74 -0.89 -3.34
CA LYS A 101 14.75 -1.68 -4.05
C LYS A 101 15.05 -3.01 -3.34
N GLU A 102 15.13 -2.98 -2.01
CA GLU A 102 15.34 -4.18 -1.19
C GLU A 102 14.16 -5.14 -1.32
N THR A 103 12.93 -4.64 -1.21
CA THR A 103 11.72 -5.45 -1.38
C THR A 103 11.64 -6.01 -2.80
N TYR A 104 11.90 -5.20 -3.82
CA TYR A 104 11.94 -5.70 -5.19
C TYR A 104 12.95 -6.82 -5.36
N LYS A 105 14.19 -6.66 -4.89
CA LYS A 105 15.23 -7.67 -4.94
C LYS A 105 14.80 -8.97 -4.26
N TYR A 106 14.19 -8.85 -3.08
CA TYR A 106 13.73 -10.00 -2.30
C TYR A 106 12.60 -10.76 -2.99
N VAL A 107 11.60 -10.04 -3.50
CA VAL A 107 10.39 -10.64 -4.10
C VAL A 107 10.65 -11.13 -5.53
N SER A 108 11.53 -10.47 -6.30
CA SER A 108 11.83 -10.85 -7.68
C SER A 108 12.74 -12.09 -7.81
N ASP A 109 13.28 -12.60 -6.71
CA ASP A 109 14.05 -13.84 -6.69
C ASP A 109 13.14 -15.01 -7.09
N GLU A 110 13.51 -15.70 -8.18
CA GLU A 110 12.74 -16.84 -8.74
C GLU A 110 12.66 -18.04 -7.77
N ASN A 111 13.57 -18.14 -6.80
CA ASN A 111 13.49 -19.15 -5.74
C ASN A 111 12.48 -18.80 -4.64
N ARG A 112 11.89 -17.59 -4.68
CA ARG A 112 10.89 -17.11 -3.72
C ARG A 112 9.55 -16.91 -4.41
N TYR A 113 9.36 -15.74 -5.05
CA TYR A 113 8.10 -15.37 -5.69
C TYR A 113 8.26 -15.14 -7.21
N GLY A 114 9.40 -14.58 -7.62
CA GLY A 114 9.69 -14.25 -9.01
C GLY A 114 9.01 -12.98 -9.51
N LYS A 115 9.47 -12.51 -10.67
CA LYS A 115 8.94 -11.28 -11.30
C LYS A 115 7.46 -11.36 -11.64
N LYS A 116 6.98 -12.52 -12.06
CA LYS A 116 5.57 -12.74 -12.39
C LYS A 116 4.63 -12.46 -11.21
N TYR A 117 5.09 -12.73 -10.00
CA TYR A 117 4.35 -12.41 -8.78
C TYR A 117 4.18 -10.90 -8.59
N ILE A 118 5.26 -10.12 -8.83
CA ILE A 118 5.19 -8.65 -8.77
C ILE A 118 4.19 -8.09 -9.78
N GLU A 119 4.14 -8.65 -11.00
CA GLU A 119 3.17 -8.24 -12.02
C GLU A 119 1.72 -8.47 -11.58
N GLN A 120 1.46 -9.53 -10.82
CA GLN A 120 0.13 -9.85 -10.29
C GLN A 120 -0.21 -9.06 -9.02
N ILE A 121 0.78 -8.78 -8.18
CA ILE A 121 0.59 -8.16 -6.85
C ILE A 121 1.60 -7.03 -6.65
N THR A 122 1.54 -6.01 -7.48
CA THR A 122 2.48 -4.88 -7.45
C THR A 122 2.52 -4.21 -6.07
N SER A 123 1.41 -4.21 -5.33
CA SER A 123 1.32 -3.61 -3.99
C SER A 123 2.30 -4.20 -2.96
N ILE A 124 2.83 -5.42 -3.20
CA ILE A 124 3.83 -6.03 -2.31
C ILE A 124 5.10 -5.18 -2.22
N LEU A 125 5.42 -4.39 -3.23
CA LEU A 125 6.60 -3.54 -3.27
C LEU A 125 6.59 -2.42 -2.22
N SER A 126 5.44 -2.11 -1.63
CA SER A 126 5.35 -1.15 -0.51
C SER A 126 5.56 -1.80 0.86
N VAL A 127 5.78 -3.11 0.92
CA VAL A 127 5.94 -3.86 2.18
C VAL A 127 7.42 -4.01 2.50
N PRO A 128 7.89 -3.69 3.73
CA PRO A 128 9.25 -3.95 4.16
C PRO A 128 9.59 -5.45 4.10
N VAL A 129 10.84 -5.77 3.75
CA VAL A 129 11.31 -7.17 3.65
C VAL A 129 11.15 -7.90 4.98
N GLU A 130 11.46 -7.24 6.08
CA GLU A 130 11.35 -7.80 7.43
C GLU A 130 9.92 -8.24 7.74
N ARG A 131 8.94 -7.46 7.27
CA ARG A 131 7.53 -7.80 7.44
C ARG A 131 7.11 -8.99 6.57
N ILE A 132 7.63 -9.09 5.37
CA ILE A 132 7.42 -10.26 4.50
C ILE A 132 7.98 -11.51 5.19
N GLN A 133 9.22 -11.43 5.68
CA GLN A 133 9.88 -12.55 6.36
C GLN A 133 9.14 -12.99 7.63
N GLU A 134 8.68 -12.04 8.45
CA GLU A 134 7.86 -12.35 9.63
C GLU A 134 6.61 -13.15 9.28
N ILE A 135 5.93 -12.75 8.19
CA ILE A 135 4.72 -13.46 7.72
C ILE A 135 5.09 -14.82 7.14
N GLU A 136 6.20 -14.94 6.41
CA GLU A 136 6.69 -16.22 5.87
C GLU A 136 6.98 -17.24 6.99
N GLU A 137 7.60 -16.79 8.08
CA GLU A 137 7.91 -17.63 9.23
C GLU A 137 6.68 -18.07 10.00
N ARG A 138 5.74 -17.16 10.21
CA ARG A 138 4.56 -17.39 11.04
C ARG A 138 3.38 -17.99 10.30
N CYS A 139 3.23 -17.70 9.01
CA CYS A 139 2.10 -18.08 8.18
C CYS A 139 2.56 -18.60 6.80
N PRO A 140 3.35 -19.70 6.75
CA PRO A 140 3.99 -20.17 5.51
C PRO A 140 3.00 -20.57 4.40
N GLU A 141 1.74 -20.86 4.74
CA GLU A 141 0.68 -21.13 3.77
C GLU A 141 0.36 -19.93 2.88
N LEU A 142 0.57 -18.69 3.34
CA LEU A 142 0.31 -17.49 2.52
C LEU A 142 1.31 -17.35 1.38
N THR A 143 2.55 -17.77 1.62
CA THR A 143 3.60 -17.76 0.61
C THR A 143 3.44 -18.90 -0.38
N LYS A 144 3.15 -20.11 0.10
CA LYS A 144 2.89 -21.28 -0.76
C LYS A 144 1.76 -21.05 -1.76
N ASN A 145 0.73 -20.31 -1.35
CA ASN A 145 -0.45 -20.05 -2.18
C ASN A 145 -0.36 -18.73 -2.95
N ASN A 146 0.78 -18.02 -2.90
CA ASN A 146 0.97 -16.71 -3.52
C ASN A 146 -0.13 -15.68 -3.16
N VAL A 147 -0.54 -15.65 -1.88
CA VAL A 147 -1.65 -14.82 -1.39
C VAL A 147 -1.17 -13.51 -0.78
N LEU A 148 0.09 -13.44 -0.34
CA LEU A 148 0.63 -12.27 0.35
C LEU A 148 0.51 -11.00 -0.50
N SER A 149 0.07 -9.91 0.13
CA SER A 149 -0.09 -8.61 -0.49
C SER A 149 0.07 -7.50 0.55
N ALA A 150 0.17 -6.24 0.13
CA ALA A 150 0.22 -5.12 1.06
C ALA A 150 -1.00 -5.05 1.99
N ALA A 151 -2.17 -5.43 1.52
CA ALA A 151 -3.38 -5.44 2.34
C ALA A 151 -3.30 -6.47 3.49
N ILE A 152 -2.74 -7.65 3.20
CA ILE A 152 -2.54 -8.71 4.21
C ILE A 152 -1.41 -8.29 5.17
N SER A 153 -0.32 -7.73 4.66
CA SER A 153 0.82 -7.34 5.49
C SER A 153 0.53 -6.21 6.50
N ARG A 154 -0.56 -5.46 6.30
CA ARG A 154 -1.02 -4.43 7.24
C ARG A 154 -1.77 -5.00 8.45
N ARG A 155 -2.22 -6.27 8.39
CA ARG A 155 -2.85 -6.95 9.51
C ARG A 155 -1.82 -7.39 10.53
N THR A 156 -2.25 -7.55 11.78
CA THR A 156 -1.41 -8.21 12.80
C THR A 156 -1.23 -9.69 12.47
N ILE A 157 -0.17 -10.30 12.97
CA ILE A 157 0.04 -11.75 12.81
C ILE A 157 -1.13 -12.53 13.42
N GLN A 158 -1.62 -12.10 14.58
CA GLN A 158 -2.78 -12.72 15.25
C GLN A 158 -4.02 -12.72 14.37
N GLU A 159 -4.38 -11.58 13.76
CA GLU A 159 -5.51 -11.52 12.82
C GLU A 159 -5.34 -12.45 11.62
N ILE A 160 -4.12 -12.56 11.10
CA ILE A 160 -3.80 -13.47 9.99
C ILE A 160 -3.97 -14.92 10.43
N GLU A 161 -3.41 -15.30 11.59
CA GLU A 161 -3.50 -16.65 12.17
C GLU A 161 -4.96 -17.03 12.46
N GLU A 162 -5.77 -16.10 13.00
CA GLU A 162 -7.21 -16.32 13.25
C GLU A 162 -7.97 -16.59 11.95
N ILE A 163 -7.75 -15.80 10.91
CA ILE A 163 -8.38 -16.01 9.59
C ILE A 163 -7.99 -17.38 9.02
N ILE A 164 -6.71 -17.74 9.07
CA ILE A 164 -6.23 -19.04 8.60
C ILE A 164 -6.88 -20.17 9.36
N LYS A 165 -7.01 -20.05 10.69
CA LYS A 165 -7.66 -21.03 11.54
C LYS A 165 -9.12 -21.23 11.14
N VAL A 166 -9.89 -20.16 11.01
CA VAL A 166 -11.31 -20.22 10.58
C VAL A 166 -11.44 -20.89 9.20
N CYS A 167 -10.56 -20.56 8.27
CA CYS A 167 -10.54 -21.18 6.95
C CYS A 167 -10.29 -22.69 7.03
N LYS A 168 -9.28 -23.13 7.78
CA LYS A 168 -8.94 -24.56 7.97
C LYS A 168 -10.06 -25.35 8.62
N GLU A 169 -10.66 -24.81 9.68
CA GLU A 169 -11.77 -25.47 10.41
C GLU A 169 -13.03 -25.66 9.57
N ASN A 170 -13.22 -24.82 8.54
CA ASN A 170 -14.40 -24.89 7.67
C ASN A 170 -14.10 -25.37 6.25
N GLY A 171 -12.89 -25.85 5.95
CA GLY A 171 -12.52 -26.37 4.64
C GLY A 171 -12.49 -25.29 3.55
N ILE A 172 -12.25 -24.03 3.92
CA ILE A 172 -12.23 -22.87 3.00
C ILE A 172 -10.78 -22.60 2.60
N GLU A 173 -10.55 -22.38 1.32
CA GLU A 173 -9.25 -21.94 0.84
C GLU A 173 -8.97 -20.50 1.29
N ALA A 174 -7.82 -20.28 1.93
CA ALA A 174 -7.38 -18.96 2.39
C ALA A 174 -6.87 -18.10 1.21
N THR A 175 -7.81 -17.61 0.41
CA THR A 175 -7.53 -16.75 -0.75
C THR A 175 -7.35 -15.29 -0.32
N ARG A 176 -6.80 -14.45 -1.22
CA ARG A 176 -6.63 -13.02 -0.98
C ARG A 176 -7.94 -12.30 -0.63
N ASN A 177 -9.05 -12.68 -1.25
CA ASN A 177 -10.37 -12.10 -0.97
C ASN A 177 -10.88 -12.41 0.44
N VAL A 178 -10.54 -13.57 0.98
CA VAL A 178 -10.86 -13.95 2.36
C VAL A 178 -10.16 -13.00 3.35
N PHE A 179 -8.90 -12.67 3.09
CA PHE A 179 -8.14 -11.74 3.94
C PHE A 179 -8.58 -10.27 3.85
N MET A 180 -9.53 -9.93 2.99
CA MET A 180 -10.18 -8.60 3.02
C MET A 180 -11.21 -8.47 4.14
N ARG A 181 -11.55 -9.59 4.82
CA ARG A 181 -12.54 -9.68 5.91
C ARG A 181 -11.86 -10.06 7.22
N SER A 182 -12.49 -9.72 8.35
CA SER A 182 -12.09 -10.24 9.67
C SER A 182 -12.50 -11.69 9.83
N ALA A 183 -11.88 -12.41 10.77
CA ALA A 183 -12.25 -13.77 11.11
C ALA A 183 -13.74 -13.87 11.49
N LYS A 184 -14.25 -12.92 12.28
CA LYS A 184 -15.66 -12.85 12.70
C LYS A 184 -16.63 -12.68 11.50
N GLU A 185 -16.31 -11.81 10.55
CA GLU A 185 -17.14 -11.65 9.34
C GLU A 185 -17.18 -12.93 8.50
N ILE A 186 -16.07 -13.67 8.44
CA ILE A 186 -15.99 -14.95 7.74
C ILE A 186 -16.88 -15.98 8.43
N GLU A 187 -16.82 -16.10 9.76
CA GLU A 187 -17.66 -16.99 10.57
C GLU A 187 -19.16 -16.68 10.38
N GLU A 188 -19.54 -15.41 10.39
CA GLU A 188 -20.92 -14.96 10.13
C GLU A 188 -21.40 -15.39 8.74
N ILE A 189 -20.58 -15.22 7.71
CA ILE A 189 -20.89 -15.65 6.34
C ILE A 189 -21.07 -17.18 6.29
N ILE A 190 -20.16 -17.93 6.90
CA ILE A 190 -20.21 -19.39 6.96
C ILE A 190 -21.50 -19.86 7.64
N LYS A 191 -21.89 -19.22 8.76
CA LYS A 191 -23.12 -19.52 9.46
C LYS A 191 -24.35 -19.33 8.56
N VAL A 192 -24.44 -18.17 7.89
CA VAL A 192 -25.54 -17.87 6.96
C VAL A 192 -25.60 -18.88 5.81
N CYS A 193 -24.45 -19.26 5.25
CA CYS A 193 -24.40 -20.27 4.19
C CYS A 193 -24.90 -21.65 4.67
N LYS A 194 -24.55 -22.06 5.92
CA LYS A 194 -25.00 -23.35 6.49
C LYS A 194 -26.49 -23.34 6.85
N GLU A 195 -27.08 -22.20 7.19
CA GLU A 195 -28.50 -22.05 7.52
C GLU A 195 -29.40 -22.02 6.28
N ASN A 196 -28.88 -21.64 5.12
CA ASN A 196 -29.64 -21.50 3.87
C ASN A 196 -29.40 -22.64 2.85
N GLY A 197 -28.64 -23.67 3.21
CA GLY A 197 -28.43 -24.87 2.40
C GLY A 197 -27.26 -24.87 1.53
#